data_632254d696893283111defe67eeee879
#
_entry.id   632254d696893283111defe67eeee879
#
_cell.length_a   1.000
_cell.length_b   1.000
_cell.length_c   1.000
_cell.angle_alpha   90.00
_cell.angle_beta   90.00
_cell.angle_gamma   90.00
#
_symmetry.space_group_name_H-M   'P 1'
#
loop_
_entity.id
_entity.type
_entity.pdbx_description
1 polymer ?
#
loop_
_entity_poly.entity_id
_entity_poly.type
_entity_poly.pdbx_seq_one_letter_code
_entity_poly.pdbx_strand_id
1 'polypeptide(L)'
;MSKPTQRNKSKVIILAMVLLLPGFLYIAVNKFGANEYVSLPVFGDKVLSGEMKRNWGREYPDTIFHTLPQIEFQSLDGQQVQFLGVDTVFTVAHLFYSKDKSFSKLMFDHVDALSTRFKENPFVHFYSISVDPQESLADLQDFAKPYKTMGSKNWEVVFQPSVDIFAYVKQKMLIDAMVDPTDSTSFLISNQFVMIDSKRRIRGFYDISQKGEIDRLEDEIKLQVVEEIRNRPSKIEQK
;
A
#
# COMPACT_ATOMS: atom_id res chain seq x y z
N MET A 1 -73.22 -0.34 -28.43
CA MET A 1 -71.85 -0.90 -28.44
C MET A 1 -70.86 0.15 -27.88
N SER A 2 -70.50 -0.02 -26.66
CA SER A 2 -69.59 0.91 -25.97
C SER A 2 -68.12 0.62 -26.32
N LYS A 3 -67.37 1.65 -26.80
CA LYS A 3 -65.95 1.52 -27.09
C LYS A 3 -65.17 1.25 -25.80
N PRO A 4 -64.30 0.23 -25.74
CA PRO A 4 -63.48 -0.02 -24.55
C PRO A 4 -62.39 1.03 -24.37
N THR A 5 -62.32 1.52 -23.22
CA THR A 5 -61.54 2.58 -22.60
C THR A 5 -60.01 2.47 -22.84
N GLN A 6 -59.51 3.16 -23.84
CA GLN A 6 -58.04 3.40 -24.05
C GLN A 6 -57.40 4.10 -22.84
N ARG A 7 -58.20 4.76 -22.02
CA ARG A 7 -57.79 5.59 -20.87
C ARG A 7 -57.17 4.77 -19.69
N ASN A 8 -57.49 3.48 -19.57
CA ASN A 8 -56.93 2.64 -18.49
C ASN A 8 -55.54 2.08 -18.81
N LYS A 9 -55.23 1.83 -20.08
CA LYS A 9 -53.90 1.33 -20.47
C LYS A 9 -52.79 2.34 -20.23
N SER A 10 -53.01 3.62 -20.54
CA SER A 10 -52.03 4.70 -20.28
C SER A 10 -51.75 4.90 -18.79
N LYS A 11 -52.78 4.79 -17.92
CA LYS A 11 -52.59 4.90 -16.47
C LYS A 11 -51.80 3.73 -15.91
N VAL A 12 -52.02 2.50 -16.41
CA VAL A 12 -51.24 1.33 -15.98
C VAL A 12 -49.79 1.41 -16.46
N ILE A 13 -49.53 1.92 -17.67
CA ILE A 13 -48.18 2.11 -18.18
C ILE A 13 -47.44 3.17 -17.36
N ILE A 14 -48.09 4.28 -17.04
CA ILE A 14 -47.47 5.34 -16.19
C ILE A 14 -47.18 4.79 -14.80
N LEU A 15 -48.09 4.06 -14.18
CA LEU A 15 -47.89 3.44 -12.88
C LEU A 15 -46.74 2.42 -12.91
N ALA A 16 -46.67 1.58 -13.94
CA ALA A 16 -45.60 0.62 -14.13
C ALA A 16 -44.24 1.31 -14.32
N MET A 17 -44.20 2.40 -15.10
CA MET A 17 -42.98 3.18 -15.30
C MET A 17 -42.49 3.79 -14.00
N VAL A 18 -43.33 4.41 -13.20
CA VAL A 18 -43.00 5.02 -11.92
C VAL A 18 -42.49 3.99 -10.91
N LEU A 19 -43.03 2.77 -10.94
CA LEU A 19 -42.65 1.71 -10.00
C LEU A 19 -41.40 0.94 -10.44
N LEU A 20 -41.30 0.62 -11.74
CA LEU A 20 -40.20 -0.23 -12.25
C LEU A 20 -38.96 0.56 -12.62
N LEU A 21 -39.08 1.85 -13.02
CA LEU A 21 -37.93 2.65 -13.43
C LEU A 21 -36.87 2.84 -12.33
N PRO A 22 -37.24 3.17 -11.08
CA PRO A 22 -36.25 3.27 -10.01
C PRO A 22 -35.54 1.95 -9.73
N GLY A 23 -36.26 0.83 -9.72
CA GLY A 23 -35.68 -0.50 -9.55
C GLY A 23 -34.77 -0.90 -10.71
N PHE A 24 -35.15 -0.60 -11.93
CA PHE A 24 -34.32 -0.82 -13.12
C PHE A 24 -33.04 0.05 -13.07
N LEU A 25 -33.16 1.34 -12.74
CA LEU A 25 -32.00 2.23 -12.60
C LEU A 25 -31.06 1.77 -11.50
N TYR A 26 -31.61 1.31 -10.36
CA TYR A 26 -30.78 0.75 -9.28
C TYR A 26 -30.00 -0.49 -9.74
N ILE A 27 -30.64 -1.43 -10.43
CA ILE A 27 -29.99 -2.62 -10.97
C ILE A 27 -28.99 -2.24 -12.07
N ALA A 28 -29.36 -1.29 -12.95
CA ALA A 28 -28.48 -0.81 -14.00
C ALA A 28 -27.22 -0.15 -13.44
N VAL A 29 -27.36 0.74 -12.45
CA VAL A 29 -26.20 1.37 -11.78
C VAL A 29 -25.33 0.34 -11.05
N ASN A 30 -25.93 -0.65 -10.37
CA ASN A 30 -25.17 -1.68 -9.68
C ASN A 30 -24.48 -2.69 -10.62
N LYS A 31 -25.07 -2.99 -11.78
CA LYS A 31 -24.47 -3.95 -12.72
C LYS A 31 -23.61 -3.31 -13.81
N PHE A 32 -23.98 -2.12 -14.26
CA PHE A 32 -23.30 -1.43 -15.37
C PHE A 32 -22.61 -0.14 -14.92
N GLY A 33 -22.88 0.35 -13.70
CA GLY A 33 -22.09 1.41 -13.10
C GLY A 33 -20.67 0.90 -12.97
N ALA A 34 -19.76 1.45 -13.78
CA ALA A 34 -18.34 1.20 -13.65
C ALA A 34 -17.89 1.79 -12.31
N ASN A 35 -17.89 0.97 -11.25
CA ASN A 35 -17.09 1.24 -10.07
C ASN A 35 -15.61 1.04 -10.44
N GLU A 36 -15.13 1.80 -11.41
CA GLU A 36 -13.72 1.86 -11.76
C GLU A 36 -13.03 2.67 -10.68
N TYR A 37 -12.46 1.98 -9.68
CA TYR A 37 -11.45 2.62 -8.85
C TYR A 37 -10.18 2.74 -9.68
N VAL A 38 -9.49 3.85 -9.52
CA VAL A 38 -8.18 4.05 -10.15
C VAL A 38 -7.20 3.12 -9.44
N SER A 39 -6.78 2.06 -10.14
CA SER A 39 -5.71 1.20 -9.63
C SER A 39 -4.41 1.98 -9.62
N LEU A 40 -3.69 1.91 -8.50
CA LEU A 40 -2.39 2.57 -8.38
C LEU A 40 -1.39 1.98 -9.39
N PRO A 41 -0.45 2.79 -9.90
CA PRO A 41 0.58 2.31 -10.81
C PRO A 41 1.47 1.26 -10.13
N VAL A 42 2.16 0.46 -10.95
CA VAL A 42 3.22 -0.44 -10.50
C VAL A 42 4.55 0.09 -11.03
N PHE A 43 5.50 0.32 -10.15
CA PHE A 43 6.83 0.85 -10.45
C PHE A 43 7.87 -0.27 -10.59
N GLY A 44 8.98 0.07 -11.24
CA GLY A 44 10.09 -0.83 -11.53
C GLY A 44 9.99 -1.48 -12.90
N ASP A 45 10.94 -2.36 -13.19
CA ASP A 45 11.06 -3.01 -14.49
C ASP A 45 9.86 -3.89 -14.80
N LYS A 46 9.48 -3.91 -16.09
CA LYS A 46 8.39 -4.74 -16.62
C LYS A 46 8.95 -5.57 -17.77
N VAL A 47 8.89 -6.87 -17.61
CA VAL A 47 9.36 -7.83 -18.60
C VAL A 47 8.19 -8.65 -19.11
N LEU A 48 8.09 -8.85 -20.42
CA LEU A 48 7.09 -9.77 -20.99
C LEU A 48 7.47 -11.21 -20.64
N SER A 49 6.53 -11.98 -20.08
CA SER A 49 6.78 -13.37 -19.68
C SER A 49 6.91 -14.32 -20.88
N GLY A 50 6.50 -13.88 -22.06
CA GLY A 50 6.36 -14.73 -23.26
C GLY A 50 5.05 -15.53 -23.28
N GLU A 51 4.27 -15.52 -22.23
CA GLU A 51 2.96 -16.16 -22.15
C GLU A 51 1.84 -15.18 -22.53
N MET A 52 0.76 -15.72 -23.12
CA MET A 52 -0.43 -14.93 -23.44
C MET A 52 -1.52 -15.22 -22.42
N LYS A 53 -2.02 -14.18 -21.77
CA LYS A 53 -3.21 -14.26 -20.91
C LYS A 53 -4.45 -13.87 -21.69
N ARG A 54 -5.56 -14.52 -21.38
CA ARG A 54 -6.87 -14.25 -21.99
C ARG A 54 -7.82 -13.65 -20.96
N ASN A 55 -8.35 -12.47 -21.27
CA ASN A 55 -9.38 -11.83 -20.45
C ASN A 55 -10.51 -11.32 -21.37
N TRP A 56 -11.76 -11.71 -21.08
CA TRP A 56 -12.93 -11.32 -21.86
C TRP A 56 -12.79 -11.59 -23.38
N GLY A 57 -12.10 -12.71 -23.74
CA GLY A 57 -11.88 -13.10 -25.14
C GLY A 57 -10.77 -12.36 -25.86
N ARG A 58 -10.08 -11.40 -25.22
CA ARG A 58 -8.90 -10.72 -25.75
C ARG A 58 -7.64 -11.34 -25.16
N GLU A 59 -6.67 -11.61 -26.04
CA GLU A 59 -5.34 -12.09 -25.65
C GLU A 59 -4.42 -10.88 -25.47
N TYR A 60 -3.66 -10.88 -24.38
CA TYR A 60 -2.63 -9.89 -24.10
C TYR A 60 -1.39 -10.59 -23.50
N PRO A 61 -0.18 -10.06 -23.79
CA PRO A 61 1.04 -10.63 -23.24
C PRO A 61 1.04 -10.47 -21.70
N ASP A 62 1.39 -11.56 -21.01
CA ASP A 62 1.60 -11.50 -19.57
C ASP A 62 2.85 -10.71 -19.22
N THR A 63 2.80 -9.97 -18.14
CA THR A 63 3.88 -9.07 -17.71
C THR A 63 4.35 -9.47 -16.32
N ILE A 64 5.65 -9.71 -16.22
CA ILE A 64 6.36 -9.90 -14.95
C ILE A 64 6.77 -8.52 -14.46
N PHE A 65 6.29 -8.14 -13.28
CA PHE A 65 6.62 -6.88 -12.64
C PHE A 65 7.81 -7.03 -11.71
N HIS A 66 8.52 -5.95 -11.48
CA HIS A 66 9.50 -5.86 -10.40
C HIS A 66 8.84 -6.19 -9.05
N THR A 67 9.45 -7.09 -8.30
CA THR A 67 8.98 -7.49 -6.96
C THR A 67 10.13 -7.49 -5.98
N LEU A 68 9.85 -7.10 -4.74
CA LEU A 68 10.85 -7.13 -3.68
C LEU A 68 10.99 -8.55 -3.13
N PRO A 69 12.21 -9.06 -2.95
CA PRO A 69 12.43 -10.28 -2.17
C PRO A 69 12.12 -10.03 -0.70
N GLN A 70 11.68 -11.08 -0.03
CA GLN A 70 11.57 -11.06 1.43
C GLN A 70 12.96 -11.00 2.04
N ILE A 71 13.09 -10.28 3.16
CA ILE A 71 14.33 -10.16 3.92
C ILE A 71 14.01 -10.27 5.42
N GLU A 72 14.92 -10.86 6.18
CA GLU A 72 14.79 -10.95 7.62
C GLU A 72 15.48 -9.75 8.27
N PHE A 73 14.74 -9.07 9.12
CA PHE A 73 15.22 -7.98 9.97
C PHE A 73 15.17 -8.38 11.44
N GLN A 74 15.82 -7.61 12.27
CA GLN A 74 15.69 -7.67 13.73
C GLN A 74 14.82 -6.49 14.20
N SER A 75 13.82 -6.77 15.04
CA SER A 75 12.95 -5.75 15.66
C SER A 75 13.61 -5.16 16.91
N LEU A 76 12.98 -4.11 17.48
CA LEU A 76 13.40 -3.51 18.76
C LEU A 76 13.35 -4.47 19.97
N ASP A 77 12.57 -5.55 19.86
CA ASP A 77 12.47 -6.60 20.87
C ASP A 77 13.56 -7.69 20.69
N GLY A 78 14.44 -7.52 19.69
CA GLY A 78 15.46 -8.50 19.34
C GLY A 78 14.93 -9.73 18.60
N GLN A 79 13.65 -9.75 18.22
CA GLN A 79 13.05 -10.83 17.47
C GLN A 79 13.34 -10.71 15.97
N GLN A 80 13.37 -11.86 15.29
CA GLN A 80 13.46 -11.86 13.82
C GLN A 80 12.09 -11.56 13.22
N VAL A 81 12.06 -10.61 12.31
CA VAL A 81 10.87 -10.15 11.58
C VAL A 81 11.10 -10.34 10.10
N GLN A 82 10.20 -11.05 9.44
CA GLN A 82 10.25 -11.23 8.00
C GLN A 82 9.55 -10.05 7.31
N PHE A 83 10.33 -9.14 6.75
CA PHE A 83 9.82 -8.03 5.94
C PHE A 83 9.12 -8.56 4.70
N LEU A 84 7.89 -8.06 4.44
CA LEU A 84 7.02 -8.52 3.36
C LEU A 84 6.64 -10.02 3.48
N GLY A 85 6.61 -10.55 4.71
CA GLY A 85 6.29 -11.96 4.98
C GLY A 85 4.80 -12.30 4.95
N VAL A 86 3.92 -11.31 4.97
CA VAL A 86 2.46 -11.51 5.05
C VAL A 86 1.80 -11.17 3.72
N ASP A 87 1.32 -12.16 2.99
CA ASP A 87 0.75 -12.02 1.64
C ASP A 87 -0.58 -11.24 1.56
N THR A 88 -1.16 -10.84 2.69
CA THR A 88 -2.44 -10.12 2.72
C THR A 88 -2.34 -8.68 3.20
N VAL A 89 -1.13 -8.23 3.48
CA VAL A 89 -0.85 -6.91 4.03
C VAL A 89 0.02 -6.15 3.05
N PHE A 90 -0.33 -4.91 2.75
CA PHE A 90 0.57 -4.02 2.04
C PHE A 90 1.39 -3.21 3.04
N THR A 91 2.54 -2.76 2.61
CA THR A 91 3.56 -2.16 3.46
C THR A 91 3.84 -0.73 3.04
N VAL A 92 3.99 0.17 4.02
CA VAL A 92 4.58 1.49 3.84
C VAL A 92 5.90 1.52 4.60
N ALA A 93 7.00 1.69 3.89
CA ALA A 93 8.34 1.65 4.47
C ALA A 93 9.11 2.95 4.22
N HIS A 94 9.99 3.30 5.12
CA HIS A 94 10.96 4.38 4.95
C HIS A 94 12.31 4.03 5.58
N LEU A 95 13.34 4.79 5.22
CA LEU A 95 14.68 4.65 5.75
C LEU A 95 14.93 5.68 6.83
N PHE A 96 15.80 5.33 7.79
CA PHE A 96 16.28 6.24 8.81
C PHE A 96 17.62 5.76 9.40
N TYR A 97 18.24 6.55 10.28
CA TYR A 97 19.26 6.12 11.23
C TYR A 97 19.19 6.99 12.50
N SER A 98 19.47 6.41 13.66
CA SER A 98 19.18 7.04 14.96
C SER A 98 19.96 8.35 15.20
N LYS A 99 21.14 8.47 14.60
CA LYS A 99 22.01 9.66 14.75
C LYS A 99 21.56 10.85 13.90
N ASP A 100 20.68 10.65 12.91
CA ASP A 100 20.08 11.74 12.14
C ASP A 100 18.99 12.43 12.96
N LYS A 101 19.25 13.68 13.33
CA LYS A 101 18.34 14.46 14.18
C LYS A 101 17.32 15.29 13.40
N SER A 102 17.38 15.29 12.08
CA SER A 102 16.53 16.12 11.23
C SER A 102 15.46 15.31 10.49
N PHE A 103 15.85 14.63 9.44
CA PHE A 103 14.91 13.90 8.59
C PHE A 103 14.37 12.64 9.23
N SER A 104 15.18 11.86 9.90
CA SER A 104 14.72 10.63 10.56
C SER A 104 13.62 10.91 11.58
N LYS A 105 13.79 12.00 12.37
CA LYS A 105 12.75 12.42 13.30
C LYS A 105 11.45 12.81 12.59
N LEU A 106 11.52 13.62 11.52
CA LEU A 106 10.36 14.05 10.76
C LEU A 106 9.63 12.85 10.12
N MET A 107 10.37 11.86 9.58
CA MET A 107 9.81 10.64 9.06
C MET A 107 9.04 9.87 10.12
N PHE A 108 9.62 9.74 11.33
CA PHE A 108 8.97 9.08 12.46
C PHE A 108 7.70 9.81 12.91
N ASP A 109 7.70 11.15 12.96
CA ASP A 109 6.52 11.94 13.29
C ASP A 109 5.36 11.66 12.28
N HIS A 110 5.67 11.53 11.00
CA HIS A 110 4.68 11.15 9.99
C HIS A 110 4.20 9.71 10.13
N VAL A 111 5.10 8.76 10.38
CA VAL A 111 4.68 7.35 10.58
C VAL A 111 3.83 7.21 11.83
N ASP A 112 4.17 7.91 12.92
CA ASP A 112 3.37 7.89 14.15
C ASP A 112 1.94 8.37 13.90
N ALA A 113 1.78 9.46 13.15
CA ALA A 113 0.47 9.97 12.75
C ALA A 113 -0.30 8.98 11.85
N LEU A 114 0.36 8.44 10.84
CA LEU A 114 -0.24 7.48 9.89
C LEU A 114 -0.59 6.15 10.58
N SER A 115 0.32 5.58 11.38
CA SER A 115 0.08 4.33 12.09
C SER A 115 -1.06 4.45 13.11
N THR A 116 -1.15 5.59 13.79
CA THR A 116 -2.28 5.91 14.68
C THR A 116 -3.59 5.97 13.91
N ARG A 117 -3.59 6.62 12.74
CA ARG A 117 -4.79 6.76 11.90
C ARG A 117 -5.30 5.43 11.36
N PHE A 118 -4.38 4.56 10.98
CA PHE A 118 -4.69 3.25 10.38
C PHE A 118 -4.56 2.07 11.37
N LYS A 119 -4.48 2.31 12.69
CA LYS A 119 -4.23 1.28 13.71
C LYS A 119 -5.24 0.13 13.72
N GLU A 120 -6.49 0.39 13.36
CA GLU A 120 -7.56 -0.62 13.29
C GLU A 120 -7.64 -1.30 11.91
N ASN A 121 -6.79 -0.90 10.96
CA ASN A 121 -6.81 -1.45 9.61
C ASN A 121 -5.83 -2.64 9.52
N PRO A 122 -6.33 -3.87 9.30
CA PRO A 122 -5.48 -5.06 9.28
C PRO A 122 -4.70 -5.24 7.97
N PHE A 123 -4.87 -4.34 6.99
CA PHE A 123 -4.27 -4.47 5.65
C PHE A 123 -2.99 -3.66 5.48
N VAL A 124 -2.69 -2.74 6.37
CA VAL A 124 -1.52 -1.86 6.27
C VAL A 124 -0.54 -2.11 7.42
N HIS A 125 0.74 -2.20 7.06
CA HIS A 125 1.84 -2.28 8.01
C HIS A 125 2.90 -1.24 7.68
N PHE A 126 3.44 -0.59 8.69
CA PHE A 126 4.47 0.42 8.56
C PHE A 126 5.82 -0.13 9.02
N TYR A 127 6.88 0.16 8.26
CA TYR A 127 8.24 -0.21 8.62
C TYR A 127 9.17 1.00 8.59
N SER A 128 9.88 1.21 9.69
CA SER A 128 11.02 2.11 9.76
C SER A 128 12.28 1.26 9.73
N ILE A 129 13.08 1.39 8.66
CA ILE A 129 14.22 0.52 8.38
C ILE A 129 15.51 1.33 8.63
N SER A 130 16.30 0.94 9.64
CA SER A 130 17.60 1.56 9.87
C SER A 130 18.60 1.15 8.81
N VAL A 131 19.36 2.14 8.30
CA VAL A 131 20.43 1.92 7.32
C VAL A 131 21.83 1.89 7.95
N ASP A 132 21.99 2.22 9.24
CA ASP A 132 23.28 2.18 9.91
C ASP A 132 23.67 0.73 10.23
N PRO A 133 24.72 0.16 9.59
CA PRO A 133 25.15 -1.21 9.89
C PRO A 133 25.77 -1.36 11.28
N GLN A 134 26.08 -0.26 11.95
CA GLN A 134 26.61 -0.23 13.32
C GLN A 134 25.54 0.18 14.35
N GLU A 135 24.28 0.25 13.94
CA GLU A 135 23.18 0.58 14.83
C GLU A 135 23.08 -0.43 15.97
N SER A 136 23.04 0.05 17.20
CA SER A 136 22.80 -0.81 18.35
C SER A 136 21.33 -0.84 18.71
N LEU A 137 20.87 -1.96 19.26
CA LEU A 137 19.49 -2.08 19.76
C LEU A 137 19.17 -1.00 20.80
N ALA A 138 20.14 -0.62 21.64
CA ALA A 138 19.97 0.40 22.66
C ALA A 138 19.75 1.80 22.05
N ASP A 139 20.53 2.16 21.01
CA ASP A 139 20.38 3.45 20.31
C ASP A 139 19.02 3.55 19.62
N LEU A 140 18.58 2.46 18.98
CA LEU A 140 17.26 2.38 18.36
C LEU A 140 16.13 2.50 19.38
N GLN A 141 16.21 1.80 20.49
CA GLN A 141 15.23 1.88 21.56
C GLN A 141 15.14 3.28 22.16
N ASP A 142 16.27 3.96 22.36
CA ASP A 142 16.30 5.34 22.87
C ASP A 142 15.74 6.34 21.82
N PHE A 143 16.10 6.18 20.56
CA PHE A 143 15.54 7.00 19.47
C PHE A 143 14.02 6.86 19.37
N ALA A 144 13.56 5.66 19.50
CA ALA A 144 12.18 5.27 19.33
C ALA A 144 11.27 5.61 20.53
N LYS A 145 11.81 5.77 21.72
CA LYS A 145 11.11 5.98 22.98
C LYS A 145 10.02 7.07 23.02
N PRO A 146 10.14 8.22 22.28
CA PRO A 146 9.10 9.24 22.27
C PRO A 146 7.80 8.84 21.55
N TYR A 147 7.83 7.81 20.71
CA TYR A 147 6.74 7.46 19.82
C TYR A 147 5.79 6.45 20.46
N LYS A 148 4.54 6.86 20.67
CA LYS A 148 3.54 6.10 21.46
C LYS A 148 2.96 4.89 20.76
N THR A 149 2.94 4.91 19.43
CA THR A 149 2.39 3.82 18.61
C THR A 149 3.40 2.73 18.30
N MET A 150 4.66 2.95 18.64
CA MET A 150 5.67 1.92 18.55
C MET A 150 5.35 0.74 19.44
N GLY A 151 5.31 -0.44 18.81
CA GLY A 151 4.74 -1.64 19.42
C GLY A 151 3.26 -1.82 19.12
N SER A 152 2.61 -0.90 18.39
CA SER A 152 1.34 -1.19 17.76
C SER A 152 1.52 -2.31 16.73
N LYS A 153 0.49 -3.13 16.55
CA LYS A 153 0.55 -4.28 15.61
C LYS A 153 0.78 -3.89 14.15
N ASN A 154 0.75 -2.61 13.82
CA ASN A 154 0.87 -2.11 12.44
C ASN A 154 2.11 -1.23 12.20
N TRP A 155 3.02 -1.09 13.15
CA TRP A 155 4.28 -0.36 12.94
C TRP A 155 5.45 -1.05 13.63
N GLU A 156 6.51 -1.33 12.87
CA GLU A 156 7.73 -1.92 13.36
C GLU A 156 8.95 -1.09 12.96
N VAL A 157 9.87 -0.96 13.90
CA VAL A 157 11.21 -0.41 13.69
C VAL A 157 12.18 -1.58 13.60
N VAL A 158 12.91 -1.65 12.49
CA VAL A 158 13.74 -2.80 12.16
C VAL A 158 15.14 -2.38 11.70
N PHE A 159 16.10 -3.25 11.90
CA PHE A 159 17.46 -3.10 11.43
C PHE A 159 18.07 -4.44 11.05
N GLN A 160 19.17 -4.41 10.29
CA GLN A 160 19.83 -5.63 9.86
C GLN A 160 21.34 -5.43 9.74
N PRO A 161 22.13 -5.83 10.76
CA PRO A 161 23.56 -5.61 10.77
C PRO A 161 24.36 -6.52 9.82
N SER A 162 23.74 -7.59 9.32
CA SER A 162 24.43 -8.64 8.54
C SER A 162 24.13 -8.61 7.03
N VAL A 163 23.28 -7.71 6.56
CA VAL A 163 22.90 -7.58 5.13
C VAL A 163 23.38 -6.23 4.60
N ASP A 164 23.83 -6.20 3.35
CA ASP A 164 24.07 -4.95 2.65
C ASP A 164 22.74 -4.25 2.36
N ILE A 165 22.30 -3.47 3.34
CA ILE A 165 21.05 -2.72 3.25
C ILE A 165 21.06 -1.72 2.09
N PHE A 166 22.22 -1.11 1.77
CA PHE A 166 22.32 -0.15 0.68
C PHE A 166 22.06 -0.80 -0.68
N ALA A 167 22.62 -1.99 -0.90
CA ALA A 167 22.35 -2.75 -2.11
C ALA A 167 20.85 -3.15 -2.21
N TYR A 168 20.26 -3.57 -1.10
CA TYR A 168 18.84 -3.95 -1.07
C TYR A 168 17.93 -2.76 -1.39
N VAL A 169 18.09 -1.63 -0.72
CA VAL A 169 17.21 -0.47 -0.93
C VAL A 169 17.36 0.10 -2.33
N LYS A 170 18.58 0.19 -2.85
CA LYS A 170 18.85 0.71 -4.19
C LYS A 170 18.30 -0.20 -5.30
N GLN A 171 18.56 -1.50 -5.21
CA GLN A 171 18.21 -2.44 -6.30
C GLN A 171 16.78 -2.98 -6.20
N LYS A 172 16.23 -3.06 -4.98
CA LYS A 172 14.93 -3.69 -4.74
C LYS A 172 13.85 -2.69 -4.36
N MET A 173 14.14 -1.76 -3.46
CA MET A 173 13.17 -0.71 -3.10
C MET A 173 13.21 0.48 -4.07
N LEU A 174 14.22 0.57 -4.95
CA LEU A 174 14.40 1.65 -5.94
C LEU A 174 14.47 3.04 -5.31
N ILE A 175 15.07 3.14 -4.13
CA ILE A 175 15.35 4.40 -3.42
C ILE A 175 16.82 4.48 -3.09
N ASP A 176 17.34 5.70 -2.96
CA ASP A 176 18.76 5.93 -2.73
C ASP A 176 19.10 5.92 -1.24
N ALA A 177 20.17 5.20 -0.92
CA ALA A 177 20.87 5.29 0.35
C ALA A 177 22.36 5.01 0.11
N MET A 178 23.22 5.76 0.79
CA MET A 178 24.67 5.58 0.71
C MET A 178 25.36 6.18 1.94
N VAL A 179 26.57 5.72 2.21
CA VAL A 179 27.45 6.36 3.20
C VAL A 179 27.81 7.76 2.68
N ASP A 180 27.82 8.76 3.56
CA ASP A 180 28.27 10.10 3.19
C ASP A 180 29.77 10.05 2.79
N PRO A 181 30.14 10.50 1.59
CA PRO A 181 31.54 10.49 1.16
C PRO A 181 32.49 11.36 2.02
N THR A 182 31.93 12.30 2.79
CA THR A 182 32.68 13.22 3.63
C THR A 182 32.76 12.79 5.09
N ASP A 183 31.82 11.95 5.53
CA ASP A 183 31.74 11.43 6.91
C ASP A 183 31.21 9.99 6.90
N SER A 184 32.12 9.05 7.13
CA SER A 184 31.77 7.62 7.15
C SER A 184 30.80 7.19 8.27
N THR A 185 30.47 8.08 9.20
CA THR A 185 29.51 7.85 10.28
C THR A 185 28.12 8.41 9.97
N SER A 186 27.98 9.09 8.84
CA SER A 186 26.74 9.68 8.35
C SER A 186 26.26 9.01 7.08
N PHE A 187 24.96 9.07 6.82
CA PHE A 187 24.33 8.44 5.67
C PHE A 187 23.48 9.45 4.92
N LEU A 188 23.59 9.41 3.59
CA LEU A 188 22.68 10.11 2.70
C LEU A 188 21.56 9.14 2.35
N ILE A 189 20.35 9.42 2.81
CA ILE A 189 19.18 8.55 2.64
C ILE A 189 18.06 9.31 1.96
N SER A 190 17.25 8.57 1.21
CA SER A 190 16.03 9.10 0.63
C SER A 190 15.02 9.48 1.73
N ASN A 191 14.42 10.66 1.58
CA ASN A 191 13.34 11.17 2.43
C ASN A 191 11.94 10.76 1.92
N GLN A 192 11.85 9.58 1.31
CA GLN A 192 10.64 9.06 0.70
C GLN A 192 10.03 7.92 1.51
N PHE A 193 8.69 7.89 1.55
CA PHE A 193 7.97 6.67 1.83
C PHE A 193 7.82 5.84 0.56
N VAL A 194 7.89 4.53 0.70
CA VAL A 194 7.64 3.57 -0.37
C VAL A 194 6.44 2.71 0.01
N MET A 195 5.42 2.70 -0.83
CA MET A 195 4.27 1.82 -0.66
C MET A 195 4.44 0.57 -1.51
N ILE A 196 4.28 -0.61 -0.88
CA ILE A 196 4.51 -1.93 -1.47
C ILE A 196 3.25 -2.77 -1.24
N ASP A 197 2.65 -3.31 -2.29
CA ASP A 197 1.42 -4.11 -2.19
C ASP A 197 1.66 -5.52 -1.63
N SER A 198 0.58 -6.26 -1.37
CA SER A 198 0.63 -7.64 -0.89
C SER A 198 1.34 -8.62 -1.85
N LYS A 199 1.48 -8.24 -3.12
CA LYS A 199 2.27 -8.98 -4.13
C LYS A 199 3.72 -8.52 -4.20
N ARG A 200 4.16 -7.72 -3.24
CA ARG A 200 5.52 -7.18 -3.10
C ARG A 200 5.94 -6.29 -4.28
N ARG A 201 4.99 -5.56 -4.91
CA ARG A 201 5.24 -4.61 -5.99
C ARG A 201 5.18 -3.20 -5.45
N ILE A 202 6.06 -2.32 -5.93
CA ILE A 202 6.06 -0.91 -5.53
C ILE A 202 4.86 -0.21 -6.19
N ARG A 203 4.08 0.51 -5.38
CA ARG A 203 2.86 1.21 -5.81
C ARG A 203 2.99 2.72 -5.73
N GLY A 204 3.97 3.24 -5.01
CA GLY A 204 4.19 4.68 -4.91
C GLY A 204 5.46 5.03 -4.16
N PHE A 205 5.95 6.24 -4.47
CA PHE A 205 7.01 6.94 -3.75
C PHE A 205 6.46 8.30 -3.32
N TYR A 206 6.72 8.71 -2.08
CA TYR A 206 6.14 9.92 -1.48
C TYR A 206 7.23 10.70 -0.77
N ASP A 207 7.67 11.78 -1.39
CA ASP A 207 8.76 12.62 -0.89
C ASP A 207 8.23 13.63 0.12
N ILE A 208 8.62 13.49 1.40
CA ILE A 208 8.14 14.37 2.49
C ILE A 208 8.59 15.83 2.35
N SER A 209 9.59 16.13 1.53
CA SER A 209 9.99 17.51 1.26
C SER A 209 9.00 18.26 0.36
N GLN A 210 8.11 17.54 -0.30
CA GLN A 210 7.09 18.10 -1.17
C GLN A 210 5.76 18.25 -0.43
N LYS A 211 5.20 19.47 -0.50
CA LYS A 211 3.90 19.74 0.13
C LYS A 211 2.80 18.89 -0.50
N GLY A 212 2.00 18.24 0.34
CA GLY A 212 0.88 17.41 -0.09
C GLY A 212 1.20 15.94 -0.36
N GLU A 213 2.48 15.52 -0.36
CA GLU A 213 2.84 14.12 -0.58
C GLU A 213 2.40 13.19 0.56
N ILE A 214 2.37 13.69 1.79
CA ILE A 214 1.82 12.94 2.93
C ILE A 214 0.32 12.77 2.81
N ASP A 215 -0.40 13.82 2.39
CA ASP A 215 -1.85 13.74 2.15
C ASP A 215 -2.13 12.76 1.00
N ARG A 216 -1.32 12.79 -0.07
CA ARG A 216 -1.40 11.85 -1.18
C ARG A 216 -1.15 10.40 -0.72
N LEU A 217 -0.11 10.17 0.10
CA LEU A 217 0.16 8.86 0.68
C LEU A 217 -1.05 8.34 1.46
N GLU A 218 -1.64 9.19 2.31
CA GLU A 218 -2.81 8.81 3.09
C GLU A 218 -4.00 8.42 2.21
N ASP A 219 -4.27 9.18 1.16
CA ASP A 219 -5.37 8.88 0.24
C ASP A 219 -5.09 7.62 -0.60
N GLU A 220 -3.85 7.41 -1.03
CA GLU A 220 -3.46 6.23 -1.78
C GLU A 220 -3.40 4.96 -0.90
N ILE A 221 -3.11 5.08 0.42
CA ILE A 221 -3.31 3.99 1.38
C ILE A 221 -4.78 3.53 1.38
N LYS A 222 -5.74 4.45 1.40
CA LYS A 222 -7.18 4.11 1.35
C LYS A 222 -7.55 3.42 0.04
N LEU A 223 -7.00 3.86 -1.09
CA LEU A 223 -7.18 3.21 -2.39
C LEU A 223 -6.59 1.80 -2.41
N GLN A 224 -5.40 1.62 -1.84
CA GLN A 224 -4.75 0.31 -1.75
C GLN A 224 -5.55 -0.66 -0.87
N VAL A 225 -6.13 -0.20 0.24
CA VAL A 225 -7.03 -1.02 1.06
C VAL A 225 -8.20 -1.54 0.23
N VAL A 226 -8.83 -0.69 -0.57
CA VAL A 226 -9.95 -1.09 -1.45
C VAL A 226 -9.48 -2.12 -2.48
N GLU A 227 -8.31 -1.92 -3.08
CA GLU A 227 -7.72 -2.85 -4.05
C GLU A 227 -7.45 -4.23 -3.40
N GLU A 228 -6.86 -4.27 -2.20
CA GLU A 228 -6.57 -5.51 -1.48
C GLU A 228 -7.85 -6.28 -1.12
N ILE A 229 -8.89 -5.59 -0.67
CA ILE A 229 -10.20 -6.21 -0.37
C ILE A 229 -10.82 -6.82 -1.62
N ARG A 230 -10.78 -6.11 -2.75
CA ARG A 230 -11.39 -6.59 -4.02
C ARG A 230 -10.62 -7.75 -4.65
N ASN A 231 -9.30 -7.76 -4.50
CA ASN A 231 -8.44 -8.80 -5.05
C ASN A 231 -8.43 -10.08 -4.22
N ARG A 232 -9.03 -10.08 -3.03
CA ARG A 232 -9.19 -11.31 -2.25
C ARG A 232 -10.22 -12.21 -2.92
N PRO A 233 -9.89 -13.49 -3.16
CA PRO A 233 -10.90 -14.44 -3.57
C PRO A 233 -11.98 -14.50 -2.49
N SER A 234 -13.25 -14.26 -2.87
CA SER A 234 -14.36 -14.46 -1.96
C SER A 234 -14.27 -15.90 -1.43
N LYS A 235 -14.08 -16.06 -0.12
CA LYS A 235 -14.27 -17.35 0.52
C LYS A 235 -15.76 -17.67 0.41
N ILE A 236 -16.15 -18.35 -0.67
CA ILE A 236 -17.42 -19.06 -0.72
C ILE A 236 -17.21 -20.22 0.21
N GLU A 237 -17.70 -20.13 1.44
CA GLU A 237 -17.85 -21.27 2.31
C GLU A 237 -18.76 -22.25 1.59
N GLN A 238 -18.17 -23.30 1.03
CA GLN A 238 -18.92 -24.49 0.67
C GLN A 238 -19.40 -25.11 1.99
N LYS A 239 -20.68 -24.90 2.29
CA LYS A 239 -21.41 -25.67 3.28
C LYS A 239 -21.77 -27.02 2.70
#